data_3255beba21957ef344aad294fc5e6172
#
_entry.id   3255beba21957ef344aad294fc5e6172
#
_cell.length_a   1.000
_cell.length_b   1.000
_cell.length_c   1.000
_cell.angle_alpha   90.00
_cell.angle_beta   90.00
_cell.angle_gamma   90.00
#
_symmetry.space_group_name_H-M   'P 1'
#
loop_
_entity.id
_entity.type
_entity.pdbx_description
1 polymer ?
#
loop_
_entity_poly.entity_id
_entity_poly.type
_entity_poly.pdbx_seq_one_letter_code
_entity_poly.pdbx_strand_id
1 'polypeptide(L)'
;MKGLLWGILLIIIVGVGGLVYRNAAEHPSQPIACPLDAEVCPDGTSVARTGLSCTFPACPPPNVSLADANIAFAIPQGFSAAAVPDASSIAAYEESSTSSVSAASIVIRRYTVDASSTPDSIIQQTALNGVSGKPVGITSFTSSVLGRNRFTVVSIERSEGTVDTAYYPVNLPSGTGVLRFDAMDTGVANWADPALDVAALPAHAALAKLLSTLQVL
;
A
#
# COMPACT_ATOMS: atom_id res chain seq x y z
N MET A 1 74.94 13.80 -21.02
CA MET A 1 73.89 12.82 -21.32
C MET A 1 72.78 12.80 -20.28
N LYS A 2 73.01 12.98 -18.97
CA LYS A 2 71.92 13.02 -17.95
C LYS A 2 70.89 14.13 -18.14
N GLY A 3 71.31 15.35 -18.54
CA GLY A 3 70.38 16.45 -18.74
C GLY A 3 69.42 16.30 -19.92
N LEU A 4 69.86 15.61 -20.99
CA LEU A 4 69.02 15.35 -22.15
C LEU A 4 67.87 14.35 -21.81
N LEU A 5 68.15 13.35 -20.99
CA LEU A 5 67.14 12.39 -20.53
C LEU A 5 66.07 13.03 -19.66
N TRP A 6 66.45 13.95 -18.76
CA TRP A 6 65.53 14.69 -17.92
C TRP A 6 64.60 15.63 -18.73
N GLY A 7 65.17 16.28 -19.78
CA GLY A 7 64.40 17.11 -20.68
C GLY A 7 63.34 16.35 -21.46
N ILE A 8 63.67 15.17 -21.99
CA ILE A 8 62.78 14.28 -22.71
C ILE A 8 61.66 13.79 -21.76
N LEU A 9 62.01 13.38 -20.53
CA LEU A 9 61.05 12.90 -19.54
C LEU A 9 60.01 13.96 -19.18
N LEU A 10 60.47 15.23 -18.99
CA LEU A 10 59.59 16.36 -18.71
C LEU A 10 58.60 16.62 -19.85
N ILE A 11 59.05 16.57 -21.11
CA ILE A 11 58.19 16.77 -22.28
C ILE A 11 57.12 15.67 -22.38
N ILE A 12 57.49 14.44 -22.08
CA ILE A 12 56.55 13.33 -22.08
C ILE A 12 55.48 13.50 -20.99
N ILE A 13 55.90 13.83 -19.77
CA ILE A 13 54.95 14.04 -18.65
C ILE A 13 53.99 15.20 -18.95
N VAL A 14 54.47 16.30 -19.46
CA VAL A 14 53.59 17.45 -19.81
C VAL A 14 52.70 17.13 -20.99
N GLY A 15 53.20 16.41 -22.00
CA GLY A 15 52.45 16.02 -23.18
C GLY A 15 51.32 15.01 -22.83
N VAL A 16 51.69 13.94 -22.11
CA VAL A 16 50.67 12.95 -21.68
C VAL A 16 49.67 13.55 -20.69
N GLY A 17 50.15 14.34 -19.69
CA GLY A 17 49.29 15.01 -18.74
C GLY A 17 48.32 15.98 -19.41
N GLY A 18 48.80 16.74 -20.40
CA GLY A 18 47.97 17.67 -21.19
C GLY A 18 46.90 16.92 -22.03
N LEU A 19 47.27 15.80 -22.65
CA LEU A 19 46.33 14.98 -23.40
C LEU A 19 45.24 14.34 -22.50
N VAL A 20 45.62 13.83 -21.34
CA VAL A 20 44.66 13.27 -20.37
C VAL A 20 43.71 14.34 -19.83
N TYR A 21 44.27 15.51 -19.46
CA TYR A 21 43.47 16.63 -19.01
C TYR A 21 42.48 17.12 -20.07
N ARG A 22 42.99 17.30 -21.30
CA ARG A 22 42.14 17.73 -22.43
C ARG A 22 41.03 16.68 -22.70
N ASN A 23 41.32 15.41 -22.73
CA ASN A 23 40.33 14.35 -22.93
C ASN A 23 39.27 14.33 -21.82
N ALA A 24 39.67 14.52 -20.57
CA ALA A 24 38.75 14.63 -19.45
C ALA A 24 37.88 15.90 -19.49
N ALA A 25 38.43 17.02 -20.00
CA ALA A 25 37.71 18.28 -20.10
C ALA A 25 36.77 18.35 -21.31
N GLU A 26 37.17 17.73 -22.45
CA GLU A 26 36.37 17.71 -23.67
C GLU A 26 35.29 16.61 -23.69
N HIS A 27 35.43 15.59 -22.83
CA HIS A 27 34.46 14.51 -22.69
C HIS A 27 33.99 14.42 -21.21
N PRO A 28 33.30 15.47 -20.70
CA PRO A 28 32.65 15.31 -19.41
C PRO A 28 31.66 14.15 -19.54
N SER A 29 31.68 13.26 -18.56
CA SER A 29 30.72 12.15 -18.49
C SER A 29 29.31 12.72 -18.66
N GLN A 30 28.68 12.44 -19.80
CA GLN A 30 27.30 12.90 -20.02
C GLN A 30 26.43 12.31 -18.90
N PRO A 31 25.58 13.13 -18.26
CA PRO A 31 24.62 12.59 -17.31
C PRO A 31 23.75 11.56 -18.00
N ILE A 32 23.69 10.36 -17.46
CA ILE A 32 22.83 9.30 -17.99
C ILE A 32 21.38 9.78 -17.80
N ALA A 33 20.71 10.06 -18.90
CA ALA A 33 19.28 10.36 -18.89
C ALA A 33 18.53 9.04 -18.77
N CYS A 34 17.92 8.78 -17.63
CA CYS A 34 17.05 7.63 -17.44
C CYS A 34 15.75 7.80 -18.23
N PRO A 35 15.11 6.69 -18.67
CA PRO A 35 13.76 6.74 -19.22
C PRO A 35 12.79 7.46 -18.25
N LEU A 36 11.86 8.23 -18.80
CA LEU A 36 10.84 8.97 -18.03
C LEU A 36 9.65 8.05 -17.71
N ASP A 37 9.91 6.86 -17.22
CA ASP A 37 8.90 5.95 -16.70
C ASP A 37 8.89 6.00 -15.16
N ALA A 38 7.75 5.65 -14.57
CA ALA A 38 7.58 5.60 -13.12
C ALA A 38 6.93 4.28 -12.73
N GLU A 39 7.38 3.72 -11.61
CA GLU A 39 6.76 2.58 -10.96
C GLU A 39 5.80 3.09 -9.89
N VAL A 40 4.57 2.57 -9.87
CA VAL A 40 3.59 2.90 -8.84
C VAL A 40 3.74 1.91 -7.70
N CYS A 41 4.07 2.43 -6.53
CA CYS A 41 4.21 1.64 -5.31
C CYS A 41 2.83 1.19 -4.77
N PRO A 42 2.77 0.13 -3.95
CA PRO A 42 1.53 -0.36 -3.35
C PRO A 42 0.77 0.68 -2.54
N ASP A 43 1.47 1.63 -1.89
CA ASP A 43 0.88 2.75 -1.15
C ASP A 43 0.29 3.86 -2.06
N GLY A 44 0.44 3.71 -3.38
CA GLY A 44 -0.01 4.68 -4.39
C GLY A 44 0.98 5.79 -4.71
N THR A 45 2.16 5.84 -4.07
CA THR A 45 3.24 6.74 -4.46
C THR A 45 3.88 6.29 -5.78
N SER A 46 4.47 7.23 -6.52
CA SER A 46 5.20 6.91 -7.75
C SER A 46 6.68 7.16 -7.56
N VAL A 47 7.51 6.21 -7.94
CA VAL A 47 8.97 6.33 -7.92
C VAL A 47 9.52 6.34 -9.34
N ALA A 48 10.38 7.31 -9.65
CA ALA A 48 11.06 7.42 -10.93
C ALA A 48 12.42 6.69 -10.88
N ARG A 49 12.93 6.30 -12.03
CA ARG A 49 14.27 5.70 -12.12
C ARG A 49 15.34 6.69 -11.70
N THR A 50 16.31 6.23 -10.94
CA THR A 50 17.40 7.04 -10.41
C THR A 50 18.75 6.34 -10.53
N GLY A 51 19.84 7.11 -10.34
CA GLY A 51 21.21 6.62 -10.35
C GLY A 51 21.72 6.29 -11.76
N LEU A 52 22.98 5.84 -11.81
CA LEU A 52 23.69 5.51 -13.06
C LEU A 52 23.16 4.25 -13.75
N SER A 53 22.49 3.37 -13.01
CA SER A 53 21.87 2.15 -13.52
C SER A 53 20.41 2.32 -13.95
N CYS A 54 19.83 3.51 -13.75
CA CYS A 54 18.42 3.80 -14.07
C CYS A 54 17.47 2.76 -13.46
N THR A 55 17.67 2.40 -12.21
CA THR A 55 16.80 1.49 -11.46
C THR A 55 15.75 2.24 -10.65
N PHE A 56 14.62 1.61 -10.42
CA PHE A 56 13.64 2.15 -9.48
C PHE A 56 14.15 2.04 -8.04
N PRO A 57 14.07 3.10 -7.22
CA PRO A 57 14.31 2.97 -5.79
C PRO A 57 13.26 2.06 -5.15
N ALA A 58 13.58 1.51 -3.98
CA ALA A 58 12.61 0.74 -3.22
C ALA A 58 11.40 1.60 -2.85
N CYS A 59 10.21 1.01 -2.91
CA CYS A 59 8.99 1.67 -2.44
C CYS A 59 9.10 2.03 -0.95
N PRO A 60 8.42 3.10 -0.49
CA PRO A 60 8.41 3.47 0.91
C PRO A 60 8.01 2.29 1.82
N PRO A 61 8.67 2.11 2.97
CA PRO A 61 8.30 1.09 3.93
C PRO A 61 6.96 1.42 4.57
N PRO A 62 6.29 0.44 5.23
CA PRO A 62 5.12 0.69 6.07
C PRO A 62 5.37 1.83 7.05
N ASN A 63 4.41 2.74 7.18
CA ASN A 63 4.50 3.91 8.06
C ASN A 63 3.63 3.79 9.31
N VAL A 64 2.86 2.71 9.42
CA VAL A 64 2.04 2.37 10.60
C VAL A 64 2.42 1.00 11.11
N SER A 65 2.52 0.86 12.42
CA SER A 65 2.72 -0.40 13.13
C SER A 65 1.67 -0.54 14.23
N LEU A 66 0.89 -1.61 14.17
CA LEU A 66 -0.06 -2.01 15.20
C LEU A 66 0.52 -3.23 15.93
N ALA A 67 1.37 -2.97 16.94
CA ALA A 67 2.10 -4.01 17.65
C ALA A 67 1.17 -5.04 18.30
N ASP A 68 0.04 -4.61 18.86
CA ASP A 68 -0.95 -5.50 19.49
C ASP A 68 -1.60 -6.47 18.48
N ALA A 69 -1.62 -6.10 17.22
CA ALA A 69 -2.12 -6.93 16.12
C ALA A 69 -0.99 -7.61 15.35
N ASN A 70 0.27 -7.34 15.69
CA ASN A 70 1.48 -7.87 15.05
C ASN A 70 1.51 -7.58 13.53
N ILE A 71 1.07 -6.38 13.11
CA ILE A 71 1.02 -5.97 11.70
C ILE A 71 1.62 -4.59 11.47
N ALA A 72 2.14 -4.39 10.28
CA ALA A 72 2.55 -3.08 9.76
C ALA A 72 2.03 -2.89 8.33
N PHE A 73 1.71 -1.65 7.95
CA PHE A 73 1.21 -1.30 6.63
C PHE A 73 1.47 0.18 6.31
N ALA A 74 1.26 0.57 5.07
CA ALA A 74 1.28 1.97 4.65
C ALA A 74 -0.15 2.53 4.57
N ILE A 75 -0.37 3.70 5.17
CA ILE A 75 -1.63 4.44 4.99
C ILE A 75 -1.63 4.99 3.55
N PRO A 76 -2.69 4.75 2.76
CA PRO A 76 -2.82 5.29 1.42
C PRO A 76 -2.84 6.82 1.42
N GLN A 77 -2.30 7.41 0.35
CA GLN A 77 -2.33 8.85 0.18
C GLN A 77 -3.78 9.37 0.14
N GLY A 78 -4.04 10.47 0.83
CA GLY A 78 -5.37 11.07 0.95
C GLY A 78 -6.16 10.59 2.17
N PHE A 79 -5.68 9.58 2.90
CA PHE A 79 -6.28 9.11 4.15
C PHE A 79 -5.49 9.55 5.36
N SER A 80 -6.16 9.84 6.45
CA SER A 80 -5.59 10.21 7.74
C SER A 80 -6.25 9.43 8.88
N ALA A 81 -5.53 9.29 10.00
CA ALA A 81 -6.07 8.59 11.17
C ALA A 81 -7.32 9.31 11.70
N ALA A 82 -8.32 8.52 12.03
CA ALA A 82 -9.62 8.95 12.55
C ALA A 82 -9.92 8.29 13.91
N ALA A 83 -10.97 8.74 14.57
CA ALA A 83 -11.44 8.13 15.80
C ALA A 83 -12.00 6.72 15.53
N VAL A 84 -11.64 5.76 16.38
CA VAL A 84 -12.19 4.40 16.29
C VAL A 84 -13.67 4.38 16.65
N PRO A 85 -14.54 3.75 15.84
CA PRO A 85 -15.99 3.84 16.02
C PRO A 85 -16.54 2.97 17.16
N ASP A 86 -15.86 1.88 17.52
CA ASP A 86 -16.33 0.91 18.51
C ASP A 86 -15.18 0.20 19.24
N ALA A 87 -15.52 -0.60 20.26
CA ALA A 87 -14.55 -1.29 21.11
C ALA A 87 -13.77 -2.42 20.39
N SER A 88 -14.26 -2.94 19.29
CA SER A 88 -13.55 -3.95 18.49
C SER A 88 -12.55 -3.31 17.50
N SER A 89 -12.68 -2.02 17.26
CA SER A 89 -11.84 -1.26 16.34
C SER A 89 -10.51 -0.90 16.99
N ILE A 90 -9.42 -1.21 16.29
CA ILE A 90 -8.04 -0.93 16.73
C ILE A 90 -7.39 0.21 15.95
N ALA A 91 -7.92 0.53 14.78
CA ALA A 91 -7.53 1.70 13.98
C ALA A 91 -8.67 2.10 13.04
N ALA A 92 -8.74 3.39 12.71
CA ALA A 92 -9.64 3.92 11.70
C ALA A 92 -8.94 5.00 10.89
N TYR A 93 -9.28 5.10 9.61
CA TYR A 93 -8.75 6.08 8.67
C TYR A 93 -9.90 6.63 7.84
N GLU A 94 -9.88 7.94 7.59
CA GLU A 94 -10.86 8.64 6.77
C GLU A 94 -10.16 9.40 5.66
N GLU A 95 -10.83 9.51 4.52
CA GLU A 95 -10.36 10.34 3.43
C GLU A 95 -10.41 11.81 3.84
N SER A 96 -9.32 12.54 3.61
CA SER A 96 -9.24 13.99 3.83
C SER A 96 -10.04 14.73 2.76
N SER A 97 -11.35 14.50 2.72
CA SER A 97 -12.27 15.10 1.76
C SER A 97 -12.85 16.41 2.27
N THR A 98 -13.02 17.38 1.37
CA THR A 98 -13.75 18.62 1.64
C THR A 98 -15.26 18.49 1.37
N SER A 99 -15.72 17.32 0.91
CA SER A 99 -17.13 17.07 0.58
C SER A 99 -17.88 16.52 1.78
N SER A 100 -19.00 17.14 2.13
CA SER A 100 -19.90 16.67 3.19
C SER A 100 -20.91 15.60 2.73
N VAL A 101 -20.90 15.23 1.45
CA VAL A 101 -21.93 14.37 0.84
C VAL A 101 -21.48 12.92 0.71
N SER A 102 -20.20 12.69 0.52
CA SER A 102 -19.62 11.33 0.43
C SER A 102 -18.44 11.22 1.40
N ALA A 103 -18.36 10.12 2.11
CA ALA A 103 -17.24 9.83 3.00
C ALA A 103 -16.70 8.43 2.69
N ALA A 104 -15.37 8.33 2.65
CA ALA A 104 -14.66 7.08 2.51
C ALA A 104 -13.90 6.79 3.80
N SER A 105 -14.12 5.63 4.38
CA SER A 105 -13.47 5.23 5.63
C SER A 105 -12.96 3.80 5.57
N ILE A 106 -11.85 3.57 6.28
CA ILE A 106 -11.26 2.26 6.50
C ILE A 106 -11.24 2.02 8.00
N VAL A 107 -11.77 0.88 8.45
CA VAL A 107 -11.75 0.51 9.86
C VAL A 107 -11.06 -0.85 10.01
N ILE A 108 -10.13 -0.95 10.95
CA ILE A 108 -9.45 -2.20 11.28
C ILE A 108 -9.97 -2.66 12.63
N ARG A 109 -10.53 -3.88 12.66
CA ARG A 109 -11.08 -4.50 13.85
C ARG A 109 -10.31 -5.77 14.22
N ARG A 110 -10.32 -6.08 15.51
CA ARG A 110 -9.75 -7.30 16.05
C ARG A 110 -10.78 -8.00 16.95
N TYR A 111 -10.99 -9.27 16.66
CA TYR A 111 -11.87 -10.15 17.45
C TYR A 111 -11.04 -11.24 18.12
N THR A 112 -11.27 -11.48 19.40
CA THR A 112 -10.63 -12.58 20.13
C THR A 112 -11.22 -13.92 19.72
N VAL A 113 -10.37 -14.92 19.49
CA VAL A 113 -10.77 -16.30 19.27
C VAL A 113 -10.61 -17.03 20.60
N ASP A 114 -11.68 -17.53 21.14
CA ASP A 114 -11.66 -18.40 22.32
C ASP A 114 -11.49 -19.88 21.91
N ALA A 115 -11.33 -20.76 22.90
CA ALA A 115 -11.08 -22.18 22.67
C ALA A 115 -12.26 -22.91 21.96
N SER A 116 -13.44 -22.32 21.93
CA SER A 116 -14.65 -22.88 21.30
C SER A 116 -14.93 -22.28 19.92
N SER A 117 -14.25 -21.21 19.54
CA SER A 117 -14.45 -20.48 18.27
C SER A 117 -13.39 -20.86 17.24
N THR A 118 -13.80 -20.93 16.00
CA THR A 118 -12.90 -21.05 14.84
C THR A 118 -12.82 -19.70 14.11
N PRO A 119 -11.76 -19.41 13.33
CA PRO A 119 -11.72 -18.23 12.51
C PRO A 119 -12.97 -18.07 11.62
N ASP A 120 -13.42 -19.15 11.00
CA ASP A 120 -14.63 -19.13 10.17
C ASP A 120 -15.89 -18.77 10.95
N SER A 121 -16.04 -19.27 12.20
CA SER A 121 -17.18 -18.92 13.05
C SER A 121 -17.16 -17.44 13.44
N ILE A 122 -15.98 -16.87 13.68
CA ILE A 122 -15.85 -15.43 13.94
C ILE A 122 -16.21 -14.60 12.71
N ILE A 123 -15.76 -15.01 11.51
CA ILE A 123 -16.17 -14.33 10.27
C ILE A 123 -17.69 -14.34 10.14
N GLN A 124 -18.35 -15.49 10.33
CA GLN A 124 -19.81 -15.60 10.25
C GLN A 124 -20.54 -14.74 11.30
N GLN A 125 -20.02 -14.66 12.52
CA GLN A 125 -20.61 -13.85 13.60
C GLN A 125 -20.41 -12.36 13.41
N THR A 126 -19.34 -11.95 12.74
CA THR A 126 -18.96 -10.52 12.59
C THR A 126 -19.31 -9.96 11.22
N ALA A 127 -19.50 -10.81 10.21
CA ALA A 127 -19.96 -10.42 8.88
C ALA A 127 -21.49 -10.27 8.89
N LEU A 128 -22.00 -9.27 9.62
CA LEU A 128 -23.43 -9.00 9.72
C LEU A 128 -23.82 -7.93 8.68
N ASN A 129 -24.92 -8.16 7.98
CA ASN A 129 -25.50 -7.17 7.11
C ASN A 129 -26.06 -6.00 7.94
N GLY A 130 -25.58 -4.77 7.68
CA GLY A 130 -25.90 -3.58 8.44
C GLY A 130 -27.40 -3.28 8.54
N VAL A 131 -28.15 -3.52 7.46
CA VAL A 131 -29.61 -3.29 7.40
C VAL A 131 -30.39 -4.34 8.19
N SER A 132 -30.05 -5.61 8.05
CA SER A 132 -30.80 -6.72 8.65
C SER A 132 -30.22 -7.23 9.96
N GLY A 133 -28.95 -6.90 10.26
CA GLY A 133 -28.22 -7.47 11.40
C GLY A 133 -28.03 -8.98 11.33
N LYS A 134 -28.30 -9.60 10.18
CA LYS A 134 -28.18 -11.05 9.98
C LYS A 134 -26.80 -11.42 9.43
N PRO A 135 -26.27 -12.58 9.80
CA PRO A 135 -25.02 -13.09 9.21
C PRO A 135 -25.10 -13.19 7.69
N VAL A 136 -24.06 -12.73 7.02
CA VAL A 136 -23.89 -12.91 5.58
C VAL A 136 -23.63 -14.39 5.29
N GLY A 137 -24.29 -14.93 4.29
CA GLY A 137 -24.18 -16.36 3.95
C GLY A 137 -22.77 -16.72 3.45
N ILE A 138 -22.23 -17.85 3.90
CA ILE A 138 -20.87 -18.33 3.52
C ILE A 138 -20.73 -18.47 2.00
N THR A 139 -21.81 -18.80 1.30
CA THR A 139 -21.81 -18.95 -0.16
C THR A 139 -21.53 -17.65 -0.92
N SER A 140 -21.65 -16.51 -0.25
CA SER A 140 -21.30 -15.19 -0.82
C SER A 140 -19.86 -14.75 -0.52
N PHE A 141 -19.11 -15.53 0.27
CA PHE A 141 -17.71 -15.23 0.54
C PHE A 141 -16.87 -15.47 -0.71
N THR A 142 -16.01 -14.53 -1.00
CA THR A 142 -15.06 -14.61 -2.12
C THR A 142 -13.63 -14.60 -1.59
N SER A 143 -12.66 -14.86 -2.46
CA SER A 143 -11.24 -14.81 -2.09
C SER A 143 -10.52 -13.79 -2.96
N SER A 144 -9.68 -12.98 -2.35
CA SER A 144 -8.80 -12.04 -3.04
C SER A 144 -7.36 -12.19 -2.59
N VAL A 145 -6.41 -11.89 -3.48
CA VAL A 145 -4.98 -11.81 -3.17
C VAL A 145 -4.53 -10.38 -3.38
N LEU A 146 -4.07 -9.74 -2.33
CA LEU A 146 -3.57 -8.37 -2.34
C LEU A 146 -2.14 -8.37 -1.78
N GLY A 147 -1.19 -7.94 -2.61
CA GLY A 147 0.22 -8.09 -2.28
C GLY A 147 0.63 -9.56 -2.10
N ARG A 148 1.11 -9.90 -0.91
CA ARG A 148 1.53 -11.28 -0.56
C ARG A 148 0.47 -12.05 0.23
N ASN A 149 -0.62 -11.40 0.59
CA ASN A 149 -1.61 -11.92 1.52
C ASN A 149 -2.89 -12.33 0.80
N ARG A 150 -3.53 -13.38 1.32
CA ARG A 150 -4.84 -13.85 0.86
C ARG A 150 -5.91 -13.43 1.87
N PHE A 151 -7.06 -13.02 1.36
CA PHE A 151 -8.19 -12.55 2.16
C PHE A 151 -9.45 -13.29 1.77
N THR A 152 -10.28 -13.60 2.79
CA THR A 152 -11.70 -13.86 2.58
C THR A 152 -12.39 -12.49 2.51
N VAL A 153 -13.18 -12.27 1.47
CA VAL A 153 -13.86 -11.01 1.20
C VAL A 153 -15.36 -11.21 1.31
N VAL A 154 -16.00 -10.33 2.07
CA VAL A 154 -17.42 -10.40 2.34
C VAL A 154 -18.05 -9.04 2.09
N SER A 155 -19.04 -8.96 1.19
CA SER A 155 -19.86 -7.75 1.07
C SER A 155 -20.82 -7.69 2.26
N ILE A 156 -20.66 -6.66 3.10
CA ILE A 156 -21.44 -6.47 4.33
C ILE A 156 -22.73 -5.74 4.03
N GLU A 157 -22.62 -4.62 3.31
CA GLU A 157 -23.77 -3.75 3.03
C GLU A 157 -23.68 -3.15 1.64
N ARG A 158 -24.82 -3.07 0.98
CA ARG A 158 -25.01 -2.32 -0.26
C ARG A 158 -26.42 -1.77 -0.28
N SER A 159 -26.62 -0.65 0.44
CA SER A 159 -27.95 -0.05 0.64
C SER A 159 -27.84 1.44 0.95
N GLU A 160 -28.86 2.20 0.62
CA GLU A 160 -29.04 3.61 1.00
C GLU A 160 -27.81 4.50 0.75
N GLY A 161 -27.09 4.26 -0.35
CA GLY A 161 -25.87 4.99 -0.67
C GLY A 161 -24.61 4.50 0.05
N THR A 162 -24.72 3.44 0.87
CA THR A 162 -23.58 2.82 1.55
C THR A 162 -23.13 1.57 0.80
N VAL A 163 -21.82 1.43 0.63
CA VAL A 163 -21.17 0.22 0.13
C VAL A 163 -20.07 -0.15 1.13
N ASP A 164 -20.23 -1.30 1.79
CA ASP A 164 -19.29 -1.80 2.80
C ASP A 164 -18.83 -3.22 2.45
N THR A 165 -17.52 -3.43 2.50
CA THR A 165 -16.88 -4.71 2.24
C THR A 165 -15.81 -4.99 3.29
N ALA A 166 -15.89 -6.17 3.90
CA ALA A 166 -14.94 -6.65 4.88
C ALA A 166 -13.93 -7.63 4.25
N TYR A 167 -12.67 -7.48 4.66
CA TYR A 167 -11.54 -8.33 4.27
C TYR A 167 -10.95 -9.00 5.51
N TYR A 168 -10.91 -10.33 5.51
CA TYR A 168 -10.36 -11.14 6.59
C TYR A 168 -9.10 -11.86 6.08
N PRO A 169 -7.91 -11.58 6.63
CA PRO A 169 -6.68 -12.25 6.20
C PRO A 169 -6.69 -13.73 6.59
N VAL A 170 -6.33 -14.59 5.62
CA VAL A 170 -6.33 -16.05 5.81
C VAL A 170 -5.02 -16.55 6.41
N ASN A 171 -3.89 -15.90 6.09
CA ASN A 171 -2.55 -16.40 6.39
C ASN A 171 -1.76 -15.53 7.38
N LEU A 172 -2.38 -14.54 8.01
CA LEU A 172 -1.69 -13.77 9.03
C LEU A 172 -1.74 -14.51 10.38
N PRO A 173 -0.60 -14.75 11.01
CA PRO A 173 -0.55 -15.25 12.37
C PRO A 173 -1.08 -14.16 13.32
N SER A 174 -2.40 -14.09 13.47
CA SER A 174 -3.06 -13.11 14.34
C SER A 174 -3.03 -13.48 15.83
N GLY A 175 -2.21 -14.47 16.19
CA GLY A 175 -2.17 -14.99 17.55
C GLY A 175 -3.53 -15.59 17.94
N THR A 176 -4.17 -15.03 18.98
CA THR A 176 -5.49 -15.45 19.47
C THR A 176 -6.64 -14.62 18.90
N GLY A 177 -6.45 -13.95 17.74
CA GLY A 177 -7.45 -13.04 17.19
C GLY A 177 -7.68 -13.17 15.70
N VAL A 178 -8.84 -12.72 15.24
CA VAL A 178 -9.16 -12.52 13.82
C VAL A 178 -9.15 -11.02 13.53
N LEU A 179 -8.41 -10.62 12.51
CA LEU A 179 -8.44 -9.26 12.00
C LEU A 179 -9.52 -9.11 10.93
N ARG A 180 -10.18 -7.97 10.93
CA ARG A 180 -11.12 -7.55 9.89
C ARG A 180 -10.76 -6.15 9.45
N PHE A 181 -10.71 -5.95 8.16
CA PHE A 181 -10.48 -4.66 7.51
C PHE A 181 -11.72 -4.29 6.71
N ASP A 182 -12.38 -3.21 7.07
CA ASP A 182 -13.58 -2.72 6.40
C ASP A 182 -13.24 -1.55 5.48
N ALA A 183 -13.76 -1.60 4.25
CA ALA A 183 -13.85 -0.44 3.36
C ALA A 183 -15.29 0.01 3.27
N MET A 184 -15.58 1.22 3.71
CA MET A 184 -16.93 1.77 3.68
C MET A 184 -16.94 3.09 2.92
N ASP A 185 -17.70 3.12 1.84
CA ASP A 185 -18.02 4.32 1.07
C ASP A 185 -19.49 4.70 1.28
N THR A 186 -19.75 5.95 1.63
CA THR A 186 -21.11 6.50 1.81
C THR A 186 -21.38 7.58 0.77
N GLY A 187 -22.65 7.88 0.52
CA GLY A 187 -23.06 8.85 -0.49
C GLY A 187 -22.87 8.37 -1.94
N VAL A 188 -22.77 7.06 -2.14
CA VAL A 188 -22.61 6.45 -3.48
C VAL A 188 -23.95 6.53 -4.23
N ALA A 189 -24.04 7.41 -5.22
CA ALA A 189 -25.30 7.70 -5.92
C ALA A 189 -25.87 6.48 -6.69
N ASN A 190 -25.01 5.62 -7.25
CA ASN A 190 -25.38 4.44 -8.03
C ASN A 190 -25.17 3.13 -7.27
N TRP A 191 -25.30 3.15 -5.96
CA TRP A 191 -25.05 1.99 -5.09
C TRP A 191 -25.85 0.74 -5.47
N ALA A 192 -27.06 0.91 -6.02
CA ALA A 192 -27.93 -0.18 -6.43
C ALA A 192 -27.59 -0.77 -7.81
N ASP A 193 -26.72 -0.13 -8.59
CA ASP A 193 -26.33 -0.60 -9.91
C ASP A 193 -25.52 -1.91 -9.79
N PRO A 194 -25.93 -3.04 -10.37
CA PRO A 194 -25.18 -4.27 -10.35
C PRO A 194 -23.84 -4.16 -11.11
N ALA A 195 -23.69 -3.21 -12.03
CA ALA A 195 -22.48 -2.95 -12.78
C ALA A 195 -21.52 -1.98 -12.05
N LEU A 196 -21.86 -1.51 -10.84
CA LEU A 196 -20.98 -0.65 -10.06
C LEU A 196 -19.63 -1.34 -9.82
N ASP A 197 -18.56 -0.70 -10.25
CA ASP A 197 -17.20 -1.13 -9.93
C ASP A 197 -16.86 -0.73 -8.47
N VAL A 198 -17.17 -1.64 -7.55
CA VAL A 198 -16.91 -1.43 -6.11
C VAL A 198 -15.42 -1.24 -5.84
N ALA A 199 -14.53 -1.89 -6.60
CA ALA A 199 -13.09 -1.76 -6.39
C ALA A 199 -12.55 -0.36 -6.72
N ALA A 200 -13.26 0.40 -7.55
CA ALA A 200 -12.92 1.78 -7.90
C ALA A 200 -13.39 2.82 -6.89
N LEU A 201 -14.24 2.44 -5.91
CA LEU A 201 -14.69 3.35 -4.86
C LEU A 201 -13.52 3.79 -3.96
N PRO A 202 -13.52 5.02 -3.45
CA PRO A 202 -12.38 5.59 -2.72
C PRO A 202 -11.87 4.74 -1.56
N ALA A 203 -12.75 4.31 -0.63
CA ALA A 203 -12.35 3.47 0.50
C ALA A 203 -11.87 2.09 0.05
N HIS A 204 -12.54 1.47 -0.94
CA HIS A 204 -12.17 0.14 -1.45
C HIS A 204 -10.83 0.17 -2.18
N ALA A 205 -10.59 1.16 -3.04
CA ALA A 205 -9.32 1.34 -3.73
C ALA A 205 -8.18 1.64 -2.74
N ALA A 206 -8.44 2.46 -1.73
CA ALA A 206 -7.47 2.76 -0.69
C ALA A 206 -7.17 1.54 0.17
N LEU A 207 -8.19 0.79 0.60
CA LEU A 207 -7.99 -0.43 1.39
C LEU A 207 -7.19 -1.47 0.60
N ALA A 208 -7.46 -1.67 -0.69
CA ALA A 208 -6.69 -2.58 -1.53
C ALA A 208 -5.20 -2.22 -1.57
N LYS A 209 -4.86 -0.93 -1.65
CA LYS A 209 -3.48 -0.43 -1.56
C LYS A 209 -2.88 -0.70 -0.18
N LEU A 210 -3.60 -0.38 0.91
CA LEU A 210 -3.16 -0.66 2.27
C LEU A 210 -2.84 -2.15 2.45
N LEU A 211 -3.77 -3.03 2.06
CA LEU A 211 -3.63 -4.49 2.20
C LEU A 211 -2.49 -5.07 1.36
N SER A 212 -2.15 -4.44 0.23
CA SER A 212 -1.01 -4.85 -0.58
C SER A 212 0.34 -4.58 0.09
N THR A 213 0.41 -3.62 1.04
CA THR A 213 1.60 -3.30 1.84
C THR A 213 1.63 -4.05 3.18
N LEU A 214 0.58 -4.78 3.52
CA LEU A 214 0.42 -5.43 4.82
C LEU A 214 1.52 -6.46 5.08
N GLN A 215 2.20 -6.32 6.21
CA GLN A 215 3.29 -7.18 6.67
C GLN A 215 3.03 -7.63 8.11
N VAL A 216 3.56 -8.80 8.46
CA VAL A 216 3.64 -9.29 9.84
C VAL A 216 4.93 -8.74 10.45
N LEU A 217 4.88 -8.28 11.69
CA LEU A 217 6.02 -7.75 12.46
C LEU A 217 6.88 -8.86 13.04
#